data_0a91ab32081e65b2711453643cb86631
#
_entry.id   0a91ab32081e65b2711453643cb86631
#
_cell.length_a   1.000
_cell.length_b   1.000
_cell.length_c   1.000
_cell.angle_alpha   90.00
_cell.angle_beta   90.00
_cell.angle_gamma   90.00
#
_symmetry.space_group_name_H-M   'P 1'
#
loop_
_entity.id
_entity.type
_entity.pdbx_description
1 polymer ?
#
loop_
_entity_poly.entity_id
_entity_poly.type
_entity_poly.pdbx_seq_one_letter_code
_entity_poly.pdbx_strand_id
1 'polypeptide(L)'
;MSTKVTLFGQARERVRSALAAMGSGDPAPYIDCWAVSEDATLFGAWGPIEKGHDRLVETFRWVGGRFKSGALVPEDVVAFESGDLAYTVGFEHGEVVVDKGAPAPMTIRVTHIYRRIDGEWCLIHRHADFPPADQRGRSLRPDRGKRQGCRFSCR
;
A
#
# COMPACT_ATOMS: atom_id res chain seq x y z
N MET A 1 -26.66 3.26 -18.25
CA MET A 1 -25.48 2.58 -17.70
C MET A 1 -25.21 3.17 -16.33
N SER A 2 -25.27 2.36 -15.29
CA SER A 2 -24.95 2.80 -13.93
C SER A 2 -23.44 2.95 -13.82
N THR A 3 -22.95 4.17 -13.63
CA THR A 3 -21.53 4.41 -13.32
C THR A 3 -21.29 3.85 -11.92
N LYS A 4 -20.51 2.81 -11.83
CA LYS A 4 -20.14 2.22 -10.53
C LYS A 4 -19.25 3.20 -9.78
N VAL A 5 -19.81 3.89 -8.81
CA VAL A 5 -19.04 4.76 -7.90
C VAL A 5 -18.49 3.91 -6.76
N THR A 6 -17.18 3.83 -6.65
CA THR A 6 -16.52 3.12 -5.56
C THR A 6 -16.25 4.07 -4.41
N LEU A 7 -16.66 3.69 -3.21
CA LEU A 7 -16.28 4.42 -1.99
C LEU A 7 -14.80 4.16 -1.65
N PHE A 8 -14.13 5.14 -1.07
CA PHE A 8 -12.72 5.00 -0.68
C PHE A 8 -12.49 3.83 0.29
N GLY A 9 -13.41 3.61 1.24
CA GLY A 9 -13.34 2.45 2.12
C GLY A 9 -13.37 1.11 1.38
N GLN A 10 -14.16 1.00 0.32
CA GLN A 10 -14.22 -0.19 -0.54
C GLN A 10 -12.90 -0.41 -1.31
N ALA A 11 -12.30 0.66 -1.79
CA ALA A 11 -11.00 0.59 -2.46
C ALA A 11 -9.90 0.11 -1.49
N ARG A 12 -9.91 0.59 -0.24
CA ARG A 12 -8.98 0.12 0.80
C ARG A 12 -9.16 -1.36 1.11
N GLU A 13 -10.39 -1.86 1.21
CA GLU A 13 -10.65 -3.29 1.41
C GLU A 13 -10.19 -4.14 0.22
N ARG A 14 -10.35 -3.62 -1.00
CA ARG A 14 -9.82 -4.29 -2.20
C ARG A 14 -8.30 -4.38 -2.15
N VAL A 15 -7.60 -3.32 -1.75
CA VAL A 15 -6.15 -3.32 -1.56
C VAL A 15 -5.73 -4.27 -0.45
N ARG A 16 -6.48 -4.35 0.65
CA ARG A 16 -6.24 -5.31 1.74
C ARG A 16 -6.24 -6.75 1.23
N SER A 17 -7.28 -7.13 0.51
CA SER A 17 -7.39 -8.48 -0.08
C SER A 17 -6.27 -8.75 -1.10
N ALA A 18 -5.93 -7.74 -1.89
CA ALA A 18 -4.88 -7.84 -2.90
C ALA A 18 -3.49 -8.03 -2.29
N LEU A 19 -3.19 -7.36 -1.17
CA LEU A 19 -1.93 -7.52 -0.46
C LEU A 19 -1.80 -8.89 0.21
N ALA A 20 -2.89 -9.43 0.72
CA ALA A 20 -2.92 -10.82 1.21
C ALA A 20 -2.56 -11.80 0.09
N ALA A 21 -3.15 -11.64 -1.09
CA ALA A 21 -2.83 -12.45 -2.27
C ALA A 21 -1.37 -12.29 -2.72
N MET A 22 -0.84 -11.05 -2.71
CA MET A 22 0.57 -10.78 -3.02
C MET A 22 1.50 -11.56 -2.10
N GLY A 23 1.23 -11.56 -0.80
CA GLY A 23 2.03 -12.29 0.20
C GLY A 23 2.02 -13.81 -0.01
N SER A 24 1.02 -14.36 -0.69
CA SER A 24 0.94 -15.77 -1.08
C SER A 24 1.45 -16.06 -2.49
N GLY A 25 1.97 -15.06 -3.19
CA GLY A 25 2.59 -15.20 -4.50
C GLY A 25 1.71 -14.85 -5.69
N ASP A 26 0.53 -14.25 -5.47
CA ASP A 26 -0.37 -13.79 -6.54
C ASP A 26 -0.40 -12.26 -6.63
N PRO A 27 0.29 -11.65 -7.60
CA PRO A 27 0.33 -10.20 -7.76
C PRO A 27 -0.88 -9.63 -8.52
N ALA A 28 -1.67 -10.46 -9.21
CA ALA A 28 -2.71 -9.99 -10.13
C ALA A 28 -3.76 -9.09 -9.45
N PRO A 29 -4.32 -9.42 -8.28
CA PRO A 29 -5.29 -8.53 -7.63
C PRO A 29 -4.71 -7.17 -7.25
N TYR A 30 -3.44 -7.11 -6.86
CA TYR A 30 -2.79 -5.85 -6.52
C TYR A 30 -2.52 -4.98 -7.76
N ILE A 31 -2.10 -5.59 -8.86
CA ILE A 31 -1.97 -4.92 -10.15
C ILE A 31 -3.30 -4.30 -10.56
N ASP A 32 -4.42 -5.00 -10.38
CA ASP A 32 -5.76 -4.52 -10.71
C ASP A 32 -6.24 -3.33 -9.86
N CYS A 33 -5.60 -3.06 -8.73
CA CYS A 33 -5.87 -1.87 -7.91
C CYS A 33 -5.24 -0.60 -8.47
N TRP A 34 -4.33 -0.70 -9.43
CA TRP A 34 -3.55 0.41 -9.95
C TRP A 34 -4.19 1.06 -11.16
N ALA A 35 -4.04 2.39 -11.23
CA ALA A 35 -4.42 3.16 -12.41
C ALA A 35 -3.57 2.75 -13.61
N VAL A 36 -4.20 2.59 -14.76
CA VAL A 36 -3.51 2.44 -16.04
C VAL A 36 -3.09 3.83 -16.51
N SER A 37 -1.96 4.30 -16.01
CA SER A 37 -1.48 5.67 -16.22
C SER A 37 0.04 5.72 -16.30
N GLU A 38 0.56 6.59 -17.15
CA GLU A 38 1.99 6.90 -17.21
C GLU A 38 2.49 7.67 -15.97
N ASP A 39 1.57 8.23 -15.18
CA ASP A 39 1.89 8.95 -13.94
C ASP A 39 1.96 8.04 -12.72
N ALA A 40 1.58 6.76 -12.84
CA ALA A 40 1.70 5.81 -11.76
C ALA A 40 3.18 5.59 -11.40
N THR A 41 3.51 5.68 -10.13
CA THR A 41 4.89 5.59 -9.63
C THR A 41 5.03 4.64 -8.46
N LEU A 42 6.18 4.00 -8.37
CA LEU A 42 6.52 3.04 -7.33
C LEU A 42 7.93 3.28 -6.82
N PHE A 43 8.06 3.46 -5.51
CA PHE A 43 9.31 3.32 -4.77
C PHE A 43 9.14 2.14 -3.82
N GLY A 44 9.71 1.00 -4.19
CA GLY A 44 9.48 -0.27 -3.51
C GLY A 44 10.49 -0.56 -2.42
N ALA A 45 10.07 -1.29 -1.39
CA ALA A 45 10.92 -1.65 -0.24
C ALA A 45 12.13 -2.51 -0.63
N TRP A 46 12.04 -3.28 -1.70
CA TRP A 46 13.18 -4.06 -2.23
C TRP A 46 14.00 -3.29 -3.28
N GLY A 47 13.80 -1.98 -3.41
CA GLY A 47 14.62 -1.07 -4.20
C GLY A 47 14.08 -0.62 -5.56
N PRO A 48 13.02 -1.21 -6.16
CA PRO A 48 12.54 -0.75 -7.46
C PRO A 48 12.15 0.73 -7.44
N ILE A 49 12.49 1.42 -8.52
CA ILE A 49 12.08 2.80 -8.82
C ILE A 49 11.45 2.77 -10.19
N GLU A 50 10.12 2.88 -10.23
CA GLU A 50 9.37 2.70 -11.48
C GLU A 50 8.38 3.82 -11.71
N LYS A 51 8.18 4.14 -12.99
CA LYS A 51 7.15 5.05 -13.47
C LYS A 51 6.44 4.45 -14.68
N GLY A 52 5.12 4.57 -14.71
CA GLY A 52 4.26 4.06 -15.76
C GLY A 52 3.71 2.67 -15.45
N HIS A 53 2.45 2.45 -15.81
CA HIS A 53 1.72 1.23 -15.47
C HIS A 53 2.43 -0.05 -15.94
N ASP A 54 2.93 -0.09 -17.17
CA ASP A 54 3.57 -1.30 -17.71
C ASP A 54 4.80 -1.71 -16.91
N ARG A 55 5.60 -0.74 -16.48
CA ARG A 55 6.77 -0.97 -15.61
C ARG A 55 6.36 -1.49 -14.24
N LEU A 56 5.30 -0.92 -13.67
CA LEU A 56 4.78 -1.36 -12.39
C LEU A 56 4.28 -2.81 -12.46
N VAL A 57 3.59 -3.19 -13.54
CA VAL A 57 3.11 -4.55 -13.74
C VAL A 57 4.25 -5.56 -13.74
N GLU A 58 5.31 -5.29 -14.49
CA GLU A 58 6.51 -6.15 -14.52
C GLU A 58 7.12 -6.30 -13.12
N THR A 59 7.27 -5.18 -12.40
CA THR A 59 7.83 -5.17 -11.06
C THR A 59 6.95 -5.93 -10.06
N PHE A 60 5.64 -5.76 -10.09
CA PHE A 60 4.75 -6.51 -9.19
C PHE A 60 4.72 -8.01 -9.50
N ARG A 61 4.87 -8.40 -10.75
CA ARG A 61 5.05 -9.82 -11.10
C ARG A 61 6.34 -10.38 -10.52
N TRP A 62 7.43 -9.63 -10.58
CA TRP A 62 8.68 -9.99 -9.94
C TRP A 62 8.56 -10.09 -8.42
N VAL A 63 7.91 -9.10 -7.78
CA VAL A 63 7.65 -9.10 -6.33
C VAL A 63 6.81 -10.32 -5.93
N GLY A 64 5.70 -10.56 -6.62
CA GLY A 64 4.83 -11.72 -6.36
C GLY A 64 5.55 -13.05 -6.52
N GLY A 65 6.46 -13.14 -7.48
CA GLY A 65 7.30 -14.33 -7.70
C GLY A 65 8.27 -14.62 -6.56
N ARG A 66 8.60 -13.63 -5.73
CA ARG A 66 9.45 -13.79 -4.55
C ARG A 66 8.71 -14.31 -3.33
N PHE A 67 7.43 -13.99 -3.18
CA PHE A 67 6.60 -14.53 -2.10
C PHE A 67 6.17 -15.97 -2.41
N LYS A 68 6.41 -16.87 -1.47
CA LYS A 68 6.08 -18.29 -1.61
C LYS A 68 4.88 -18.71 -0.76
N SER A 69 4.70 -18.07 0.38
CA SER A 69 3.52 -18.25 1.23
C SER A 69 3.39 -17.10 2.23
N GLY A 70 2.23 -17.02 2.86
CA GLY A 70 1.90 -16.03 3.85
C GLY A 70 0.94 -14.97 3.34
N ALA A 71 0.72 -13.95 4.14
CA ALA A 71 -0.14 -12.83 3.80
C ALA A 71 0.44 -11.54 4.36
N LEU A 72 0.38 -10.48 3.57
CA LEU A 72 0.63 -9.12 4.04
C LEU A 72 -0.70 -8.47 4.41
N VAL A 73 -0.78 -7.93 5.61
CA VAL A 73 -1.99 -7.28 6.14
C VAL A 73 -1.68 -5.81 6.40
N PRO A 74 -2.40 -4.87 5.76
CA PRO A 74 -2.21 -3.46 5.99
C PRO A 74 -2.78 -3.02 7.35
N GLU A 75 -2.04 -2.13 8.00
CA GLU A 75 -2.46 -1.36 9.16
C GLU A 75 -2.42 0.12 8.78
N ASP A 76 -3.57 0.70 8.46
CA ASP A 76 -3.65 2.12 8.12
C ASP A 76 -3.64 2.96 9.41
N VAL A 77 -2.59 3.73 9.62
CA VAL A 77 -2.48 4.70 10.71
C VAL A 77 -3.32 5.94 10.39
N VAL A 78 -3.26 6.37 9.13
CA VAL A 78 -4.07 7.46 8.59
C VAL A 78 -4.68 7.01 7.27
N ALA A 79 -5.95 7.31 7.09
CA ALA A 79 -6.63 7.24 5.80
C ALA A 79 -7.44 8.52 5.62
N PHE A 80 -7.20 9.22 4.53
CA PHE A 80 -7.79 10.54 4.27
C PHE A 80 -8.16 10.67 2.79
N GLU A 81 -9.32 11.27 2.52
CA GLU A 81 -9.74 11.61 1.17
C GLU A 81 -10.15 13.07 1.07
N SER A 82 -9.88 13.70 -0.06
CA SER A 82 -10.29 15.05 -0.40
C SER A 82 -10.47 15.19 -1.91
N GLY A 83 -11.68 15.42 -2.35
CA GLY A 83 -12.00 15.46 -3.78
C GLY A 83 -11.67 14.13 -4.46
N ASP A 84 -10.83 14.18 -5.48
CA ASP A 84 -10.42 13.03 -6.28
C ASP A 84 -9.06 12.43 -5.87
N LEU A 85 -8.51 12.89 -4.74
CA LEU A 85 -7.28 12.36 -4.16
C LEU A 85 -7.53 11.81 -2.77
N ALA A 86 -6.84 10.72 -2.46
CA ALA A 86 -6.83 10.12 -1.14
C ALA A 86 -5.45 9.52 -0.85
N TYR A 87 -5.16 9.30 0.41
CA TYR A 87 -3.95 8.61 0.81
C TYR A 87 -4.14 7.76 2.05
N THR A 88 -3.31 6.76 2.17
CA THR A 88 -3.09 6.02 3.41
C THR A 88 -1.64 6.09 3.80
N VAL A 89 -1.38 6.15 5.09
CA VAL A 89 -0.05 6.02 5.70
C VAL A 89 -0.13 4.95 6.76
N GLY A 90 0.76 3.98 6.71
CA GLY A 90 0.74 2.91 7.68
C GLY A 90 1.80 1.86 7.47
N PHE A 91 1.44 0.65 7.81
CA PHE A 91 2.31 -0.51 7.73
C PHE A 91 1.64 -1.65 6.97
N GLU A 92 2.47 -2.55 6.47
CA GLU A 92 2.07 -3.89 6.05
C GLU A 92 2.83 -4.89 6.89
N HIS A 93 2.11 -5.82 7.50
CA HIS A 93 2.67 -6.82 8.40
C HIS A 93 2.32 -8.21 7.90
N GLY A 94 3.20 -9.15 8.10
CA GLY A 94 2.89 -10.55 7.85
C GLY A 94 4.02 -11.48 8.28
N GLU A 95 3.67 -12.75 8.44
CA GLU A 95 4.65 -13.82 8.41
C GLU A 95 4.63 -14.41 6.99
N VAL A 96 5.75 -14.33 6.33
CA VAL A 96 5.88 -14.68 4.91
C VAL A 96 7.12 -15.52 4.65
N VAL A 97 7.07 -16.27 3.56
CA VAL A 97 8.24 -16.96 3.00
C VAL A 97 8.66 -16.23 1.74
N VAL A 98 9.88 -15.74 1.73
CA VAL A 98 10.49 -15.02 0.59
C VAL A 98 11.58 -15.88 -0.01
N ASP A 99 11.54 -16.08 -1.32
CA ASP A 99 12.50 -16.89 -2.08
C ASP A 99 12.66 -18.31 -1.47
N LYS A 100 13.86 -18.67 -1.04
CA LYS A 100 14.18 -19.96 -0.40
C LYS A 100 14.29 -19.85 1.13
N GLY A 101 13.85 -18.72 1.69
CA GLY A 101 13.93 -18.46 3.13
C GLY A 101 12.95 -19.30 3.96
N ALA A 102 13.15 -19.28 5.26
CA ALA A 102 12.17 -19.81 6.22
C ALA A 102 11.05 -18.77 6.46
N PRO A 103 9.88 -19.18 6.98
CA PRO A 103 8.87 -18.24 7.43
C PRO A 103 9.46 -17.23 8.41
N ALA A 104 9.24 -15.95 8.15
CA ALA A 104 9.76 -14.85 8.96
C ALA A 104 8.78 -13.69 9.00
N PRO A 105 8.73 -12.94 10.12
CA PRO A 105 7.94 -11.73 10.19
C PRO A 105 8.50 -10.66 9.26
N MET A 106 7.60 -9.94 8.58
CA MET A 106 7.93 -8.81 7.73
C MET A 106 7.07 -7.61 8.14
N THR A 107 7.70 -6.46 8.23
CA THR A 107 7.04 -5.17 8.42
C THR A 107 7.56 -4.19 7.40
N ILE A 108 6.65 -3.53 6.70
CA ILE A 108 6.94 -2.53 5.69
C ILE A 108 6.24 -1.24 6.08
N ARG A 109 6.93 -0.09 6.02
CA ARG A 109 6.31 1.23 6.12
C ARG A 109 5.79 1.61 4.73
N VAL A 110 4.56 2.08 4.66
CA VAL A 110 3.90 2.29 3.36
C VAL A 110 3.10 3.58 3.35
N THR A 111 3.25 4.33 2.28
CA THR A 111 2.32 5.37 1.87
C THR A 111 1.72 4.99 0.52
N HIS A 112 0.39 4.97 0.44
CA HIS A 112 -0.34 4.86 -0.81
C HIS A 112 -1.04 6.16 -1.13
N ILE A 113 -0.97 6.61 -2.39
CA ILE A 113 -1.80 7.68 -2.92
C ILE A 113 -2.79 7.06 -3.89
N TYR A 114 -4.05 7.44 -3.75
CA TYR A 114 -5.16 7.05 -4.60
C TYR A 114 -5.65 8.25 -5.40
N ARG A 115 -6.10 8.00 -6.62
CA ARG A 115 -6.82 8.95 -7.44
C ARG A 115 -8.14 8.35 -7.85
N ARG A 116 -9.21 9.13 -7.82
CA ARG A 116 -10.50 8.72 -8.38
C ARG A 116 -10.51 9.02 -9.87
N ILE A 117 -10.68 7.98 -10.66
CA ILE A 117 -10.69 8.03 -12.12
C ILE A 117 -11.97 7.35 -12.58
N ASP A 118 -12.81 8.09 -13.32
CA ASP A 118 -14.10 7.59 -13.81
C ASP A 118 -14.98 6.97 -12.70
N GLY A 119 -14.97 7.59 -11.52
CA GLY A 119 -15.72 7.14 -10.35
C GLY A 119 -15.09 6.02 -9.55
N GLU A 120 -13.95 5.48 -9.95
CA GLU A 120 -13.22 4.43 -9.23
C GLU A 120 -11.94 4.95 -8.59
N TRP A 121 -11.70 4.55 -7.35
CA TRP A 121 -10.45 4.82 -6.66
C TRP A 121 -9.38 3.84 -7.11
N CYS A 122 -8.30 4.35 -7.66
CA CYS A 122 -7.14 3.58 -8.11
C CYS A 122 -5.87 4.03 -7.42
N LEU A 123 -4.96 3.11 -7.16
CA LEU A 123 -3.62 3.46 -6.71
C LEU A 123 -2.87 4.19 -7.82
N ILE A 124 -2.19 5.28 -7.48
CA ILE A 124 -1.35 6.06 -8.39
C ILE A 124 0.09 6.16 -7.91
N HIS A 125 0.33 5.96 -6.62
CA HIS A 125 1.67 5.97 -6.04
C HIS A 125 1.77 5.05 -4.83
N ARG A 126 2.90 4.41 -4.70
CA ARG A 126 3.35 3.71 -3.51
C ARG A 126 4.79 4.09 -3.20
N HIS A 127 5.05 4.46 -1.97
CA HIS A 127 6.38 4.51 -1.40
C HIS A 127 6.43 3.57 -0.21
N ALA A 128 7.35 2.64 -0.22
CA ALA A 128 7.51 1.64 0.82
C ALA A 128 8.98 1.41 1.14
N ASP A 129 9.26 1.20 2.42
CA ASP A 129 10.58 0.82 2.89
C ASP A 129 10.49 -0.09 4.11
N PHE A 130 11.61 -0.68 4.49
CA PHE A 130 11.72 -1.43 5.73
C PHE A 130 12.11 -0.49 6.88
N PRO A 131 11.42 -0.55 8.03
CA PRO A 131 11.85 0.23 9.19
C PRO A 131 13.24 -0.20 9.65
N PRO A 132 14.04 0.72 10.22
CA PRO A 132 15.32 0.35 10.86
C PRO A 132 15.14 -0.77 11.90
N ALA A 133 16.17 -1.56 12.11
CA ALA A 133 16.08 -2.75 12.98
C ALA A 133 15.64 -2.42 14.41
N ASP A 134 16.07 -1.28 14.94
CA ASP A 134 15.73 -0.78 16.26
C ASP A 134 14.32 -0.19 16.37
N GLN A 135 13.63 0.00 15.23
CA GLN A 135 12.27 0.51 15.13
C GLN A 135 11.25 -0.57 14.76
N ARG A 136 11.71 -1.79 14.49
CA ARG A 136 10.81 -2.91 14.17
C ARG A 136 9.95 -3.23 15.39
N GLY A 137 8.64 -3.31 15.16
CA GLY A 137 7.67 -3.57 16.23
C GLY A 137 7.16 -2.33 16.96
N ARG A 138 7.62 -1.12 16.65
CA ARG A 138 6.97 0.11 17.13
C ARG A 138 5.60 0.25 16.48
N SER A 139 4.58 0.38 17.31
CA SER A 139 3.23 0.74 16.91
C SER A 139 3.02 2.22 17.14
N LEU A 140 2.51 2.93 16.14
CA LEU A 140 2.01 4.30 16.30
C LEU A 140 0.61 4.24 16.94
N ARG A 141 0.50 3.63 18.12
CA ARG A 141 -0.74 3.74 18.88
C ARG A 141 -0.94 5.19 19.30
N PRO A 142 -2.11 5.77 19.09
CA PRO A 142 -2.39 7.10 19.61
C PRO A 142 -2.24 7.06 21.13
N ASP A 143 -1.37 7.93 21.65
CA ASP A 143 -1.27 8.17 23.07
C ASP A 143 -2.63 8.65 23.57
N ARG A 144 -3.32 7.86 24.41
CA ARG A 144 -4.63 8.17 24.97
C ARG A 144 -4.56 9.30 26.01
N GLY A 145 -3.76 10.34 25.79
CA GLY A 145 -3.58 11.33 26.85
C GLY A 145 -3.34 12.77 26.44
N LYS A 146 -3.08 13.11 25.20
CA LYS A 146 -2.82 14.51 24.83
C LYS A 146 -3.48 14.90 23.52
N ARG A 147 -4.64 15.54 23.59
CA ARG A 147 -5.17 16.34 22.49
C ARG A 147 -4.29 17.59 22.35
N GLN A 148 -3.19 17.50 21.62
CA GLN A 148 -2.54 18.71 21.14
C GLN A 148 -3.20 19.11 19.83
N GLY A 149 -3.97 20.19 19.89
CA GLY A 149 -4.53 20.81 18.71
C GLY A 149 -3.41 21.26 17.79
N CYS A 150 -3.37 20.73 16.59
CA CYS A 150 -2.50 21.20 15.53
C CYS A 150 -2.97 22.60 15.11
N ARG A 151 -2.28 23.64 15.55
CA ARG A 151 -2.46 24.97 14.98
C ARG A 151 -1.60 25.06 13.72
N PHE A 152 -2.23 24.86 12.57
CA PHE A 152 -1.59 25.22 11.32
C PHE A 152 -1.73 26.74 11.14
N SER A 153 -0.62 27.44 11.17
CA SER A 153 -0.52 28.78 10.61
C SER A 153 0.24 28.65 9.30
N CYS A 154 -0.47 28.50 8.21
CA CYS A 154 0.09 28.78 6.89
C CYS A 154 0.07 30.29 6.68
N ARG A 155 1.23 30.92 6.65
CA ARG A 155 1.41 32.25 6.10
C ARG A 155 2.00 32.16 4.70
#